data_5a6cb62ba678d369edd1703a2cf87500
#
_entry.id   5a6cb62ba678d369edd1703a2cf87500
#
_cell.length_a   1.000
_cell.length_b   1.000
_cell.length_c   1.000
_cell.angle_alpha   90.00
_cell.angle_beta   90.00
_cell.angle_gamma   90.00
#
_symmetry.space_group_name_H-M   'P 1'
#
loop_
_entity.id
_entity.type
_entity.pdbx_description
1 polymer ?
#
loop_
_entity_poly.entity_id
_entity_poly.type
_entity_poly.pdbx_seq_one_letter_code
_entity_poly.pdbx_strand_id
1 'polypeptide(L)'
;MEESAASGGYHMLKPADKQDVYPLSSAQKRMYVLNQLDRKTISYNMPSVLLMEGELHISRLRESLNQLVNRHESLRTSFTEADGEPVQRIVEEASIDLHVFDAEEGEAEQKIKEFIRPFDLSGAPLIRAALLRIADQKHLLLLDMHHIIADGVSRGIFVKELALLYKGEQLPEPKLHYKDFAVWQNEAGQKERMKEHEQYWLSVLSGELPELDLPLDYTRPPVQSFEGDTVRFRAGSGTAKAIEKLLAETGTTLHMVLHTVFHVFLSKISGQRDIVIGSVTAGRTNADVQNMPGMFVNTLALRMEAGEKQTFAELLEQAKETNLSALEHQEYPFESLVNQLDLPRDMSRNPLFNVMVTTENPDKEQLELQDLTISPYEAHQGTSKFDLTLGGFADENGIGLQLEYATDLFSRETAEKWSEYVLRLLQAVAENPNQPLSSLSLVNETEKQTFLEAWKGKTLPVPTDKTVHQLFEETVQRHKDRPAVTYNGQSWTYGELNAKANRLARILI
;
A
#
# COMPACT_ATOMS: atom_id res chain seq x y z
N MET A 1 -19.27 47.67 16.18
CA MET A 1 -19.93 46.35 16.18
C MET A 1 -19.57 45.71 14.86
N GLU A 2 -18.40 45.09 14.84
CA GLU A 2 -17.94 44.26 13.72
C GLU A 2 -18.32 42.80 14.07
N GLU A 3 -19.15 42.23 13.24
CA GLU A 3 -19.59 40.85 13.36
C GLU A 3 -18.40 39.92 13.08
N SER A 4 -18.04 39.19 14.08
CA SER A 4 -17.17 38.00 13.97
C SER A 4 -17.91 36.94 13.20
N ALA A 5 -17.75 36.92 11.90
CA ALA A 5 -18.17 35.83 11.05
C ALA A 5 -17.12 34.69 11.15
N ALA A 6 -17.35 33.74 12.05
CA ALA A 6 -16.78 32.42 11.97
C ALA A 6 -17.45 31.70 10.78
N SER A 7 -16.96 31.94 9.57
CA SER A 7 -17.26 31.14 8.39
C SER A 7 -15.99 30.47 7.94
N GLY A 8 -15.99 29.15 7.93
CA GLY A 8 -14.99 28.34 7.20
C GLY A 8 -15.05 28.77 5.73
N GLY A 9 -14.33 29.84 5.40
CA GLY A 9 -14.36 30.46 4.08
C GLY A 9 -13.78 29.50 3.05
N TYR A 10 -14.61 29.10 2.10
CA TYR A 10 -14.20 28.45 0.88
C TYR A 10 -13.20 29.36 0.16
N HIS A 11 -11.91 29.07 0.26
CA HIS A 11 -10.88 29.80 -0.45
C HIS A 11 -10.84 29.32 -1.91
N MET A 12 -11.56 30.04 -2.79
CA MET A 12 -11.50 29.81 -4.23
C MET A 12 -10.08 29.96 -4.74
N LEU A 13 -9.61 28.95 -5.46
CA LEU A 13 -8.37 29.05 -6.22
C LEU A 13 -8.49 30.14 -7.28
N LYS A 14 -7.42 30.90 -7.47
CA LYS A 14 -7.31 31.92 -8.53
C LYS A 14 -6.18 31.54 -9.47
N PRO A 15 -6.31 31.88 -10.78
CA PRO A 15 -5.20 31.76 -11.69
C PRO A 15 -3.98 32.54 -11.18
N ALA A 16 -2.83 31.93 -11.14
CA ALA A 16 -1.58 32.58 -10.77
C ALA A 16 -1.11 33.54 -11.90
N ASP A 17 -0.48 34.62 -11.52
CA ASP A 17 0.13 35.55 -12.49
C ASP A 17 1.16 34.79 -13.36
N LYS A 18 1.24 35.18 -14.64
CA LYS A 18 2.19 34.56 -15.57
C LYS A 18 3.64 34.86 -15.14
N GLN A 19 4.41 33.82 -14.91
CA GLN A 19 5.82 33.86 -14.49
C GLN A 19 6.62 32.84 -15.31
N ASP A 20 7.95 33.01 -15.36
CA ASP A 20 8.83 32.05 -16.02
C ASP A 20 8.95 30.73 -15.27
N VAL A 21 8.82 30.75 -13.94
CA VAL A 21 8.88 29.61 -13.06
C VAL A 21 7.87 29.76 -11.92
N TYR A 22 7.41 28.63 -11.37
CA TYR A 22 6.47 28.59 -10.27
C TYR A 22 7.00 27.69 -9.13
N PRO A 23 6.56 27.88 -7.88
CA PRO A 23 6.94 27.01 -6.78
C PRO A 23 6.36 25.62 -6.98
N LEU A 24 7.01 24.60 -6.43
CA LEU A 24 6.47 23.26 -6.36
C LEU A 24 5.43 23.16 -5.22
N SER A 25 4.42 22.31 -5.42
CA SER A 25 3.62 21.83 -4.29
C SER A 25 4.44 20.94 -3.36
N SER A 26 3.96 20.70 -2.14
CA SER A 26 4.64 19.80 -1.18
C SER A 26 4.83 18.41 -1.76
N ALA A 27 3.81 17.85 -2.44
CA ALA A 27 3.89 16.55 -3.10
C ALA A 27 4.93 16.53 -4.24
N GLN A 28 5.00 17.58 -5.04
CA GLN A 28 6.02 17.72 -6.09
C GLN A 28 7.43 17.84 -5.51
N LYS A 29 7.61 18.59 -4.41
CA LYS A 29 8.92 18.72 -3.73
C LYS A 29 9.44 17.34 -3.30
N ARG A 30 8.58 16.51 -2.72
CA ARG A 30 8.92 15.13 -2.37
C ARG A 30 9.40 14.34 -3.59
N MET A 31 8.58 14.30 -4.65
CA MET A 31 8.92 13.54 -5.85
C MET A 31 10.23 14.02 -6.47
N TYR A 32 10.46 15.33 -6.46
CA TYR A 32 11.70 15.93 -6.94
C TYR A 32 12.92 15.46 -6.13
N VAL A 33 12.84 15.54 -4.80
CA VAL A 33 13.93 15.10 -3.90
C VAL A 33 14.23 13.62 -4.08
N LEU A 34 13.19 12.76 -4.13
CA LEU A 34 13.36 11.33 -4.33
C LEU A 34 14.01 10.99 -5.69
N ASN A 35 13.65 11.71 -6.75
CA ASN A 35 14.29 11.55 -8.05
C ASN A 35 15.76 12.03 -8.04
N GLN A 36 16.11 13.08 -7.26
CA GLN A 36 17.51 13.51 -7.13
C GLN A 36 18.38 12.47 -6.38
N LEU A 37 17.79 11.69 -5.47
CA LEU A 37 18.51 10.61 -4.75
C LEU A 37 18.82 9.42 -5.68
N ASP A 38 17.90 9.07 -6.57
CA ASP A 38 18.10 8.04 -7.59
C ASP A 38 17.44 8.44 -8.92
N ARG A 39 18.24 9.02 -9.82
CA ARG A 39 17.77 9.45 -11.15
C ARG A 39 17.48 8.31 -12.12
N LYS A 40 17.82 7.08 -11.76
CA LYS A 40 17.56 5.90 -12.57
C LYS A 40 16.31 5.14 -12.12
N THR A 41 15.68 5.58 -11.05
CA THR A 41 14.47 4.92 -10.54
C THR A 41 13.31 5.01 -11.53
N ILE A 42 12.56 3.93 -11.62
CA ILE A 42 11.26 3.87 -12.30
C ILE A 42 10.10 3.74 -11.31
N SER A 43 10.37 3.77 -9.99
CA SER A 43 9.38 3.54 -8.93
C SER A 43 8.27 4.60 -8.91
N TYR A 44 8.52 5.76 -9.51
CA TYR A 44 7.54 6.85 -9.66
C TYR A 44 7.03 7.02 -11.08
N ASN A 45 7.30 6.06 -11.94
CA ASN A 45 6.60 5.96 -13.21
C ASN A 45 5.17 5.45 -12.97
N MET A 46 4.23 5.90 -13.77
CA MET A 46 2.82 5.51 -13.79
C MET A 46 2.48 4.89 -15.15
N PRO A 47 2.96 3.68 -15.42
CA PRO A 47 2.63 3.02 -16.66
C PRO A 47 1.14 2.66 -16.69
N SER A 48 0.52 2.85 -17.83
CA SER A 48 -0.86 2.46 -18.13
C SER A 48 -0.88 1.78 -19.49
N VAL A 49 -1.52 0.63 -19.56
CA VAL A 49 -1.68 -0.09 -20.82
C VAL A 49 -3.16 -0.20 -21.12
N LEU A 50 -3.57 0.26 -22.29
CA LEU A 50 -4.95 0.21 -22.73
C LEU A 50 -5.05 -0.72 -23.95
N LEU A 51 -5.92 -1.72 -23.86
CA LEU A 51 -6.29 -2.56 -24.98
C LEU A 51 -7.29 -1.79 -25.85
N MET A 52 -6.98 -1.70 -27.14
CA MET A 52 -7.79 -1.04 -28.15
C MET A 52 -8.20 -2.07 -29.21
N GLU A 53 -9.48 -2.42 -29.25
CA GLU A 53 -10.05 -3.42 -30.18
C GLU A 53 -11.00 -2.75 -31.16
N GLY A 54 -10.75 -2.94 -32.46
CA GLY A 54 -11.53 -2.36 -33.54
C GLY A 54 -10.70 -1.53 -34.52
N GLU A 55 -11.35 -0.70 -35.33
CA GLU A 55 -10.69 0.11 -36.35
C GLU A 55 -10.01 1.34 -35.74
N LEU A 56 -8.69 1.31 -35.63
CA LEU A 56 -7.88 2.37 -35.03
C LEU A 56 -7.26 3.27 -36.10
N HIS A 57 -7.59 4.58 -36.05
CA HIS A 57 -6.94 5.61 -36.85
C HIS A 57 -5.73 6.21 -36.16
N ILE A 58 -4.52 5.68 -36.42
CA ILE A 58 -3.27 6.05 -35.73
C ILE A 58 -2.97 7.55 -35.81
N SER A 59 -3.20 8.18 -36.98
CA SER A 59 -2.99 9.63 -37.16
C SER A 59 -3.90 10.44 -36.21
N ARG A 60 -5.17 10.05 -36.08
CA ARG A 60 -6.11 10.69 -35.16
C ARG A 60 -5.71 10.49 -33.71
N LEU A 61 -5.26 9.29 -33.33
CA LEU A 61 -4.75 9.02 -31.97
C LEU A 61 -3.55 9.91 -31.65
N ARG A 62 -2.59 10.04 -32.57
CA ARG A 62 -1.42 10.92 -32.39
C ARG A 62 -1.83 12.39 -32.23
N GLU A 63 -2.77 12.85 -32.99
CA GLU A 63 -3.30 14.22 -32.91
C GLU A 63 -3.99 14.44 -31.57
N SER A 64 -4.85 13.50 -31.14
CA SER A 64 -5.57 13.57 -29.86
C SER A 64 -4.61 13.57 -28.66
N LEU A 65 -3.54 12.76 -28.69
CA LEU A 65 -2.50 12.78 -27.66
C LEU A 65 -1.80 14.14 -27.57
N ASN A 66 -1.47 14.75 -28.72
CA ASN A 66 -0.83 16.06 -28.75
C ASN A 66 -1.78 17.18 -28.30
N GLN A 67 -3.07 17.11 -28.65
CA GLN A 67 -4.09 18.02 -28.15
C GLN A 67 -4.21 17.90 -26.61
N LEU A 68 -4.22 16.67 -26.04
CA LEU A 68 -4.26 16.43 -24.61
C LEU A 68 -3.05 17.05 -23.90
N VAL A 69 -1.83 16.88 -24.43
CA VAL A 69 -0.60 17.45 -23.86
C VAL A 69 -0.63 18.97 -23.86
N ASN A 70 -1.07 19.59 -24.96
CA ASN A 70 -1.10 21.06 -25.05
C ASN A 70 -2.23 21.66 -24.22
N ARG A 71 -3.31 20.91 -23.98
CA ARG A 71 -4.43 21.32 -23.13
C ARG A 71 -4.02 21.42 -21.65
N HIS A 72 -3.24 20.47 -21.13
CA HIS A 72 -2.89 20.39 -19.71
C HIS A 72 -1.46 20.85 -19.44
N GLU A 73 -1.30 21.96 -18.73
CA GLU A 73 0.02 22.48 -18.36
C GLU A 73 0.86 21.48 -17.58
N SER A 74 0.24 20.65 -16.72
CA SER A 74 0.95 19.60 -15.97
C SER A 74 1.71 18.63 -16.89
N LEU A 75 1.16 18.29 -18.08
CA LEU A 75 1.81 17.39 -19.03
C LEU A 75 3.00 18.01 -19.78
N ARG A 76 3.12 19.34 -19.78
CA ARG A 76 4.21 20.08 -20.42
C ARG A 76 5.05 20.87 -19.41
N THR A 77 5.09 20.38 -18.18
CA THR A 77 5.87 20.93 -17.06
C THR A 77 7.17 20.16 -16.90
N SER A 78 8.26 20.88 -16.72
CA SER A 78 9.58 20.38 -16.30
C SER A 78 9.96 20.93 -14.94
N PHE A 79 10.92 20.30 -14.27
CA PHE A 79 11.33 20.62 -12.92
C PHE A 79 12.84 20.87 -12.90
N THR A 80 13.24 22.04 -12.43
CA THR A 80 14.63 22.47 -12.39
C THR A 80 14.89 23.17 -11.06
N GLU A 81 16.11 23.67 -10.88
CA GLU A 81 16.49 24.46 -9.71
C GLU A 81 16.68 25.92 -10.15
N ALA A 82 16.16 26.86 -9.37
CA ALA A 82 16.42 28.29 -9.52
C ALA A 82 16.70 28.88 -8.13
N ASP A 83 17.79 29.63 -7.99
CA ASP A 83 18.22 30.23 -6.72
C ASP A 83 18.34 29.24 -5.53
N GLY A 84 18.69 27.97 -5.81
CA GLY A 84 18.82 26.91 -4.82
C GLY A 84 17.51 26.25 -4.39
N GLU A 85 16.38 26.62 -5.02
CA GLU A 85 15.06 26.04 -4.74
C GLU A 85 14.52 25.31 -5.98
N PRO A 86 13.83 24.15 -5.80
CA PRO A 86 13.20 23.46 -6.90
C PRO A 86 11.99 24.25 -7.41
N VAL A 87 11.92 24.42 -8.74
CA VAL A 87 10.86 25.16 -9.43
C VAL A 87 10.28 24.35 -10.58
N GLN A 88 9.01 24.61 -10.91
CA GLN A 88 8.38 24.10 -12.12
C GLN A 88 8.39 25.14 -13.23
N ARG A 89 8.74 24.69 -14.42
CA ARG A 89 8.74 25.48 -15.65
C ARG A 89 7.77 24.88 -16.65
N ILE A 90 6.88 25.69 -17.19
CA ILE A 90 5.86 25.28 -18.15
C ILE A 90 6.26 25.74 -19.53
N VAL A 91 6.42 24.81 -20.47
CA VAL A 91 6.69 25.18 -21.88
C VAL A 91 5.39 25.52 -22.59
N GLU A 92 5.46 26.42 -23.58
CA GLU A 92 4.24 26.88 -24.30
C GLU A 92 3.60 25.76 -25.10
N GLU A 93 4.43 24.94 -25.77
CA GLU A 93 4.00 23.79 -26.57
C GLU A 93 4.87 22.58 -26.28
N ALA A 94 4.28 21.39 -26.28
CA ALA A 94 4.99 20.12 -26.23
C ALA A 94 4.29 19.09 -27.13
N SER A 95 5.04 18.11 -27.58
CA SER A 95 4.49 17.02 -28.40
C SER A 95 4.98 15.67 -27.92
N ILE A 96 4.12 14.66 -28.08
CA ILE A 96 4.46 13.24 -27.86
C ILE A 96 4.69 12.61 -29.24
N ASP A 97 5.82 11.94 -29.40
CA ASP A 97 6.04 11.06 -30.53
C ASP A 97 5.42 9.68 -30.24
N LEU A 98 4.38 9.34 -30.98
CA LEU A 98 3.72 8.04 -30.87
C LEU A 98 4.46 7.03 -31.74
N HIS A 99 5.35 6.24 -31.13
CA HIS A 99 6.03 5.15 -31.79
C HIS A 99 5.08 3.96 -31.98
N VAL A 100 5.08 3.39 -33.18
CA VAL A 100 4.24 2.23 -33.51
C VAL A 100 5.15 1.02 -33.73
N PHE A 101 4.89 -0.08 -33.07
CA PHE A 101 5.64 -1.33 -33.17
C PHE A 101 4.69 -2.48 -33.45
N ASP A 102 5.16 -3.45 -34.23
CA ASP A 102 4.52 -4.76 -34.33
C ASP A 102 5.10 -5.69 -33.27
N ALA A 103 4.27 -6.47 -32.62
CA ALA A 103 4.67 -7.48 -31.63
C ALA A 103 3.72 -8.66 -31.68
N GLU A 104 4.24 -9.86 -31.44
CA GLU A 104 3.38 -11.02 -31.18
C GLU A 104 2.80 -10.92 -29.76
N GLU A 105 1.64 -11.53 -29.52
CA GLU A 105 0.96 -11.46 -28.21
C GLU A 105 1.86 -11.94 -27.06
N GLY A 106 2.71 -12.95 -27.30
CA GLY A 106 3.69 -13.46 -26.33
C GLY A 106 4.88 -12.52 -26.04
N GLU A 107 5.13 -11.50 -26.88
CA GLU A 107 6.21 -10.52 -26.71
C GLU A 107 5.73 -9.23 -26.01
N ALA A 108 4.41 -9.07 -25.86
CA ALA A 108 3.82 -7.83 -25.35
C ALA A 108 4.37 -7.42 -23.97
N GLU A 109 4.48 -8.35 -23.02
CA GLU A 109 5.02 -8.07 -21.68
C GLU A 109 6.46 -7.59 -21.72
N GLN A 110 7.31 -8.20 -22.55
CA GLN A 110 8.70 -7.77 -22.72
C GLN A 110 8.78 -6.35 -23.30
N LYS A 111 7.96 -6.03 -24.30
CA LYS A 111 7.90 -4.70 -24.92
C LYS A 111 7.38 -3.64 -23.93
N ILE A 112 6.42 -3.99 -23.09
CA ILE A 112 5.92 -3.10 -22.02
C ILE A 112 7.05 -2.80 -21.03
N LYS A 113 7.81 -3.81 -20.59
CA LYS A 113 8.96 -3.61 -19.69
C LYS A 113 10.04 -2.71 -20.31
N GLU A 114 10.38 -2.92 -21.58
CA GLU A 114 11.38 -2.10 -22.29
C GLU A 114 10.92 -0.65 -22.51
N PHE A 115 9.61 -0.41 -22.60
CA PHE A 115 9.04 0.92 -22.75
C PHE A 115 9.16 1.76 -21.47
N ILE A 116 9.01 1.13 -20.30
CA ILE A 116 9.11 1.79 -18.99
C ILE A 116 10.59 2.07 -18.71
N ARG A 117 10.94 3.36 -18.60
CA ARG A 117 12.32 3.80 -18.36
C ARG A 117 12.33 5.08 -17.52
N PRO A 118 13.43 5.41 -16.84
CA PRO A 118 13.54 6.66 -16.06
C PRO A 118 13.17 7.90 -16.87
N PHE A 119 12.64 8.92 -16.17
CA PHE A 119 12.39 10.25 -16.71
C PHE A 119 13.49 11.21 -16.26
N ASP A 120 13.94 12.09 -17.17
CA ASP A 120 14.70 13.29 -16.79
C ASP A 120 13.69 14.41 -16.50
N LEU A 121 13.57 14.77 -15.21
CA LEU A 121 12.61 15.77 -14.79
C LEU A 121 12.89 17.17 -15.33
N SER A 122 14.12 17.45 -15.80
CA SER A 122 14.49 18.74 -16.39
C SER A 122 13.91 18.96 -17.80
N GLY A 123 13.41 17.91 -18.45
CA GLY A 123 12.81 17.96 -19.78
C GLY A 123 11.28 17.81 -19.71
N ALA A 124 10.56 18.44 -20.65
CA ALA A 124 9.14 18.25 -20.89
C ALA A 124 8.93 17.73 -22.33
N PRO A 125 7.90 16.90 -22.57
CA PRO A 125 6.88 16.40 -21.63
C PRO A 125 7.37 15.21 -20.77
N LEU A 126 6.84 15.08 -19.55
CA LEU A 126 7.09 13.95 -18.65
C LEU A 126 6.06 12.83 -18.83
N ILE A 127 5.61 12.67 -20.04
CA ILE A 127 4.74 11.59 -20.53
C ILE A 127 5.28 11.07 -21.85
N ARG A 128 5.16 9.78 -22.08
CA ARG A 128 5.49 9.12 -23.36
C ARG A 128 4.40 8.15 -23.75
N ALA A 129 4.29 7.88 -25.05
CA ALA A 129 3.31 6.96 -25.61
C ALA A 129 3.95 6.03 -26.64
N ALA A 130 3.46 4.79 -26.71
CA ALA A 130 3.75 3.86 -27.78
C ALA A 130 2.51 3.02 -28.10
N LEU A 131 2.43 2.53 -29.33
CA LEU A 131 1.35 1.67 -29.79
C LEU A 131 1.95 0.34 -30.24
N LEU A 132 1.56 -0.76 -29.59
CA LEU A 132 1.90 -2.11 -30.03
C LEU A 132 0.71 -2.67 -30.79
N ARG A 133 0.92 -3.06 -32.05
CA ARG A 133 -0.03 -3.84 -32.82
C ARG A 133 0.23 -5.33 -32.57
N ILE A 134 -0.71 -6.01 -31.90
CA ILE A 134 -0.60 -7.42 -31.52
C ILE A 134 -1.43 -8.35 -32.41
N ALA A 135 -2.42 -7.80 -33.12
CA ALA A 135 -3.18 -8.48 -34.17
C ALA A 135 -3.88 -7.44 -35.07
N ASP A 136 -4.52 -7.92 -36.15
CA ASP A 136 -5.44 -7.08 -36.91
C ASP A 136 -6.54 -6.54 -35.98
N GLN A 137 -6.73 -5.20 -35.99
CA GLN A 137 -7.70 -4.51 -35.13
C GLN A 137 -7.51 -4.72 -33.60
N LYS A 138 -6.32 -5.14 -33.17
CA LYS A 138 -6.00 -5.30 -31.75
C LYS A 138 -4.65 -4.64 -31.42
N HIS A 139 -4.71 -3.61 -30.60
CA HIS A 139 -3.56 -2.80 -30.25
C HIS A 139 -3.45 -2.60 -28.74
N LEU A 140 -2.22 -2.42 -28.24
CA LEU A 140 -1.97 -1.95 -26.87
C LEU A 140 -1.42 -0.53 -26.95
N LEU A 141 -2.15 0.43 -26.40
CA LEU A 141 -1.64 1.77 -26.17
C LEU A 141 -0.90 1.80 -24.85
N LEU A 142 0.41 2.00 -24.92
CA LEU A 142 1.28 2.16 -23.76
C LEU A 142 1.40 3.66 -23.47
N LEU A 143 1.05 4.05 -22.26
CA LEU A 143 1.27 5.39 -21.71
C LEU A 143 2.14 5.25 -20.48
N ASP A 144 3.19 6.05 -20.37
CA ASP A 144 4.00 6.13 -19.16
C ASP A 144 4.21 7.60 -18.81
N MET A 145 3.94 7.97 -17.57
CA MET A 145 4.09 9.34 -17.08
C MET A 145 4.74 9.35 -15.70
N HIS A 146 5.49 10.41 -15.40
CA HIS A 146 6.06 10.54 -14.07
C HIS A 146 5.03 11.04 -13.08
N HIS A 147 4.99 10.45 -11.89
CA HIS A 147 4.00 10.75 -10.85
C HIS A 147 4.01 12.22 -10.38
N ILE A 148 5.13 12.97 -10.58
CA ILE A 148 5.25 14.40 -10.24
C ILE A 148 4.28 15.30 -11.01
N ILE A 149 3.78 14.85 -12.17
CA ILE A 149 2.83 15.61 -13.02
C ILE A 149 1.41 15.09 -12.97
N ALA A 150 1.17 13.93 -12.39
CA ALA A 150 -0.13 13.25 -12.41
C ALA A 150 -0.30 12.30 -11.22
N ASP A 151 -1.54 11.94 -10.91
CA ASP A 151 -1.94 10.92 -9.95
C ASP A 151 -2.97 9.95 -10.57
N GLY A 152 -3.50 9.01 -9.79
CA GLY A 152 -4.49 8.05 -10.27
C GLY A 152 -5.76 8.71 -10.82
N VAL A 153 -6.26 9.76 -10.18
CA VAL A 153 -7.42 10.53 -10.66
C VAL A 153 -7.10 11.23 -11.98
N SER A 154 -5.91 11.82 -12.09
CA SER A 154 -5.43 12.45 -13.33
C SER A 154 -5.41 11.47 -14.50
N ARG A 155 -4.99 10.21 -14.26
CA ARG A 155 -5.00 9.15 -15.28
C ARG A 155 -6.41 8.92 -15.83
N GLY A 156 -7.42 8.80 -14.96
CA GLY A 156 -8.83 8.67 -15.38
C GLY A 156 -9.30 9.86 -16.22
N ILE A 157 -8.94 11.10 -15.82
CA ILE A 157 -9.25 12.32 -16.59
C ILE A 157 -8.62 12.23 -17.96
N PHE A 158 -7.32 11.89 -18.07
CA PHE A 158 -6.60 11.82 -19.35
C PHE A 158 -7.18 10.76 -20.28
N VAL A 159 -7.51 9.57 -19.79
CA VAL A 159 -8.11 8.51 -20.60
C VAL A 159 -9.47 8.94 -21.15
N LYS A 160 -10.31 9.55 -20.30
CA LYS A 160 -11.63 10.07 -20.70
C LYS A 160 -11.52 11.19 -21.73
N GLU A 161 -10.66 12.18 -21.50
CA GLU A 161 -10.47 13.29 -22.43
C GLU A 161 -9.82 12.83 -23.76
N LEU A 162 -8.87 11.90 -23.70
CA LEU A 162 -8.28 11.30 -24.91
C LEU A 162 -9.36 10.63 -25.79
N ALA A 163 -10.29 9.90 -25.18
CA ALA A 163 -11.39 9.28 -25.90
C ALA A 163 -12.32 10.31 -26.55
N LEU A 164 -12.63 11.40 -25.86
CA LEU A 164 -13.45 12.49 -26.40
C LEU A 164 -12.74 13.23 -27.55
N LEU A 165 -11.46 13.54 -27.39
CA LEU A 165 -10.63 14.16 -28.43
C LEU A 165 -10.52 13.25 -29.66
N TYR A 166 -10.36 11.94 -29.46
CA TYR A 166 -10.33 10.96 -30.55
C TYR A 166 -11.66 10.91 -31.32
N LYS A 167 -12.81 11.16 -30.67
CA LYS A 167 -14.11 11.35 -31.33
C LYS A 167 -14.20 12.65 -32.13
N GLY A 168 -13.27 13.58 -31.93
CA GLY A 168 -13.28 14.92 -32.52
C GLY A 168 -14.12 15.91 -31.71
N GLU A 169 -14.42 15.62 -30.45
CA GLU A 169 -15.14 16.53 -29.58
C GLU A 169 -14.26 17.71 -29.13
N GLN A 170 -14.82 18.90 -29.04
CA GLN A 170 -14.15 20.06 -28.50
C GLN A 170 -14.38 20.12 -26.98
N LEU A 171 -13.31 20.11 -26.21
CA LEU A 171 -13.37 20.22 -24.77
C LEU A 171 -13.25 21.69 -24.32
N PRO A 172 -14.02 22.12 -23.30
CA PRO A 172 -13.91 23.49 -22.76
C PRO A 172 -12.52 23.69 -22.15
N GLU A 173 -11.91 24.87 -22.36
CA GLU A 173 -10.59 25.18 -21.82
C GLU A 173 -10.55 25.12 -20.28
N PRO A 174 -9.52 24.53 -19.68
CA PRO A 174 -9.34 24.53 -18.24
C PRO A 174 -9.18 25.98 -17.72
N LYS A 175 -9.93 26.32 -16.67
CA LYS A 175 -9.82 27.65 -16.04
C LYS A 175 -8.66 27.76 -15.08
N LEU A 176 -8.26 26.64 -14.50
CA LEU A 176 -7.19 26.51 -13.52
C LEU A 176 -6.30 25.33 -13.88
N HIS A 177 -5.03 25.44 -13.55
CA HIS A 177 -4.00 24.43 -13.76
C HIS A 177 -3.29 24.10 -12.45
N TYR A 178 -2.53 23.03 -12.43
CA TYR A 178 -1.84 22.59 -11.21
C TYR A 178 -0.87 23.62 -10.61
N LYS A 179 -0.25 24.47 -11.44
CA LYS A 179 0.59 25.57 -10.94
C LYS A 179 -0.17 26.52 -10.02
N ASP A 180 -1.46 26.76 -10.33
CA ASP A 180 -2.30 27.66 -9.55
C ASP A 180 -2.53 27.10 -8.14
N PHE A 181 -2.76 25.80 -8.04
CA PHE A 181 -2.79 25.07 -6.77
C PHE A 181 -1.44 25.13 -6.04
N ALA A 182 -0.32 24.91 -6.74
CA ALA A 182 1.01 24.96 -6.13
C ALA A 182 1.35 26.34 -5.57
N VAL A 183 0.99 27.41 -6.27
CA VAL A 183 1.14 28.80 -5.79
C VAL A 183 0.27 29.02 -4.55
N TRP A 184 -1.01 28.67 -4.61
CA TRP A 184 -1.97 28.79 -3.51
C TRP A 184 -1.50 28.03 -2.26
N GLN A 185 -0.99 26.81 -2.41
CA GLN A 185 -0.50 26.00 -1.29
C GLN A 185 0.70 26.64 -0.57
N ASN A 186 1.51 27.43 -1.27
CA ASN A 186 2.67 28.12 -0.70
C ASN A 186 2.35 29.49 -0.09
N GLU A 187 1.11 29.97 -0.17
CA GLU A 187 0.70 31.25 0.44
C GLU A 187 0.78 31.21 1.97
N ALA A 188 1.07 32.36 2.58
CA ALA A 188 1.26 32.49 4.03
C ALA A 188 0.02 32.05 4.85
N GLY A 189 -1.20 32.34 4.35
CA GLY A 189 -2.45 31.95 5.00
C GLY A 189 -2.63 30.42 5.08
N GLN A 190 -2.13 29.67 4.11
CA GLN A 190 -2.18 28.22 4.12
C GLN A 190 -1.25 27.62 5.17
N LYS A 191 -0.08 28.21 5.34
CA LYS A 191 0.90 27.76 6.37
C LYS A 191 0.34 27.89 7.79
N GLU A 192 -0.46 28.92 8.08
CA GLU A 192 -1.09 29.07 9.39
C GLU A 192 -2.18 28.01 9.61
N ARG A 193 -2.99 27.74 8.58
CA ARG A 193 -4.01 26.68 8.63
C ARG A 193 -3.41 25.30 8.85
N MET A 194 -2.23 25.04 8.29
CA MET A 194 -1.51 23.77 8.47
C MET A 194 -1.09 23.48 9.92
N LYS A 195 -1.03 24.47 10.81
CA LYS A 195 -0.65 24.28 12.21
C LYS A 195 -1.64 23.42 13.00
N GLU A 196 -2.95 23.57 12.73
CA GLU A 196 -3.97 22.74 13.37
C GLU A 196 -3.83 21.27 12.93
N HIS A 197 -3.64 21.05 11.63
CA HIS A 197 -3.40 19.72 11.08
C HIS A 197 -2.10 19.09 11.62
N GLU A 198 -1.03 19.89 11.76
CA GLU A 198 0.23 19.46 12.37
C GLU A 198 0.05 18.99 13.81
N GLN A 199 -0.66 19.78 14.63
CA GLN A 199 -0.92 19.41 16.02
C GLN A 199 -1.68 18.10 16.15
N TYR A 200 -2.68 17.87 15.31
CA TYR A 200 -3.39 16.60 15.25
C TYR A 200 -2.44 15.44 14.99
N TRP A 201 -1.67 15.50 13.91
CA TRP A 201 -0.77 14.42 13.53
C TRP A 201 0.33 14.16 14.58
N LEU A 202 0.91 15.20 15.15
CA LEU A 202 1.90 15.07 16.23
C LEU A 202 1.28 14.47 17.51
N SER A 203 0.00 14.72 17.79
CA SER A 203 -0.68 14.13 18.93
C SER A 203 -0.96 12.63 18.72
N VAL A 204 -1.46 12.23 17.53
CA VAL A 204 -1.75 10.82 17.17
C VAL A 204 -0.48 9.97 17.16
N LEU A 205 0.62 10.55 16.65
CA LEU A 205 1.90 9.87 16.52
C LEU A 205 2.87 10.18 17.66
N SER A 206 2.33 10.64 18.80
CA SER A 206 3.12 10.91 20.00
C SER A 206 3.62 9.63 20.68
N GLY A 207 4.67 9.78 21.51
CA GLY A 207 5.28 8.67 22.23
C GLY A 207 6.19 7.79 21.37
N GLU A 208 6.42 6.56 21.84
CA GLU A 208 7.18 5.57 21.07
C GLU A 208 6.35 5.07 19.91
N LEU A 209 6.91 5.17 18.70
CA LEU A 209 6.25 4.68 17.50
C LEU A 209 6.54 3.20 17.29
N PRO A 210 5.51 2.38 17.01
CA PRO A 210 5.72 0.97 16.78
C PRO A 210 6.45 0.73 15.46
N GLU A 211 7.50 -0.07 15.51
CA GLU A 211 8.12 -0.63 14.31
C GLU A 211 7.51 -2.02 14.07
N LEU A 212 6.83 -2.18 12.94
CA LEU A 212 6.18 -3.45 12.61
C LEU A 212 7.24 -4.50 12.25
N ASP A 213 7.28 -5.60 13.00
CA ASP A 213 8.19 -6.72 12.82
C ASP A 213 7.45 -7.90 12.17
N LEU A 214 7.54 -8.00 10.84
CA LEU A 214 6.93 -9.07 10.06
C LEU A 214 7.85 -10.29 10.01
N PRO A 215 7.31 -11.52 10.01
CA PRO A 215 8.08 -12.73 9.79
C PRO A 215 8.56 -12.80 8.33
N LEU A 216 9.82 -12.45 8.10
CA LEU A 216 10.44 -12.40 6.78
C LEU A 216 10.91 -13.78 6.32
N ASP A 217 10.77 -14.09 5.03
CA ASP A 217 11.38 -15.28 4.40
C ASP A 217 12.86 -15.05 4.07
N TYR A 218 13.21 -13.81 3.73
CA TYR A 218 14.57 -13.43 3.34
C TYR A 218 15.09 -12.30 4.23
N THR A 219 16.39 -12.21 4.39
CA THR A 219 17.03 -11.13 5.16
C THR A 219 16.80 -9.79 4.46
N ARG A 220 16.29 -8.80 5.18
CA ARG A 220 16.07 -7.46 4.65
C ARG A 220 17.36 -6.86 4.08
N PRO A 221 17.38 -6.38 2.84
CA PRO A 221 18.54 -5.72 2.25
C PRO A 221 18.79 -4.36 2.93
N PRO A 222 20.05 -3.87 2.95
CA PRO A 222 20.39 -2.60 3.58
C PRO A 222 19.78 -1.36 2.86
N VAL A 223 19.33 -1.54 1.63
CA VAL A 223 18.65 -0.52 0.81
C VAL A 223 17.48 -1.18 0.13
N GLN A 224 16.32 -0.53 0.16
CA GLN A 224 15.10 -1.03 -0.48
C GLN A 224 15.28 -1.09 -2.01
N SER A 225 14.94 -2.24 -2.62
CA SER A 225 15.06 -2.46 -4.07
C SER A 225 13.84 -1.97 -4.86
N PHE A 226 12.69 -1.92 -4.21
CA PHE A 226 11.37 -1.72 -4.82
C PHE A 226 10.94 -2.85 -5.78
N GLU A 227 11.63 -3.99 -5.80
CA GLU A 227 11.17 -5.16 -6.52
C GLU A 227 9.98 -5.80 -5.80
N GLY A 228 8.95 -6.15 -6.55
CA GLY A 228 7.70 -6.65 -5.99
C GLY A 228 6.92 -7.55 -6.93
N ASP A 229 5.92 -8.21 -6.37
CA ASP A 229 4.95 -9.01 -7.10
C ASP A 229 3.57 -8.86 -6.44
N THR A 230 2.53 -9.35 -7.07
CA THR A 230 1.15 -9.20 -6.60
C THR A 230 0.40 -10.53 -6.69
N VAL A 231 -0.23 -10.92 -5.59
CA VAL A 231 -1.20 -12.02 -5.56
C VAL A 231 -2.61 -11.42 -5.61
N ARG A 232 -3.40 -11.85 -6.60
CA ARG A 232 -4.81 -11.44 -6.75
C ARG A 232 -5.72 -12.57 -6.28
N PHE A 233 -6.74 -12.20 -5.52
CA PHE A 233 -7.72 -13.13 -4.97
C PHE A 233 -9.08 -12.45 -4.85
N ARG A 234 -10.13 -13.20 -4.52
CA ARG A 234 -11.49 -12.66 -4.52
C ARG A 234 -12.34 -13.26 -3.42
N ALA A 235 -13.09 -12.40 -2.73
CA ALA A 235 -14.21 -12.83 -1.89
C ALA A 235 -15.47 -12.96 -2.74
N GLY A 236 -16.12 -14.11 -2.65
CA GLY A 236 -17.32 -14.42 -3.44
C GLY A 236 -18.52 -13.52 -3.09
N SER A 237 -19.56 -13.59 -3.93
CA SER A 237 -20.76 -12.74 -3.83
C SER A 237 -21.49 -12.84 -2.48
N GLY A 238 -21.44 -14.00 -1.80
CA GLY A 238 -22.02 -14.16 -0.46
C GLY A 238 -21.34 -13.28 0.58
N THR A 239 -20.00 -13.31 0.61
CA THR A 239 -19.19 -12.46 1.49
C THR A 239 -19.37 -11.00 1.15
N ALA A 240 -19.37 -10.65 -0.14
CA ALA A 240 -19.57 -9.27 -0.59
C ALA A 240 -20.90 -8.69 -0.09
N LYS A 241 -22.02 -9.41 -0.24
CA LYS A 241 -23.34 -8.99 0.28
C LYS A 241 -23.35 -8.83 1.80
N ALA A 242 -22.67 -9.72 2.53
CA ALA A 242 -22.59 -9.60 3.99
C ALA A 242 -21.75 -8.38 4.41
N ILE A 243 -20.65 -8.08 3.69
CA ILE A 243 -19.87 -6.85 3.88
C ILE A 243 -20.69 -5.61 3.52
N GLU A 244 -21.39 -5.58 2.39
CA GLU A 244 -22.28 -4.45 2.03
C GLU A 244 -23.30 -4.15 3.14
N LYS A 245 -23.91 -5.20 3.71
CA LYS A 245 -24.81 -5.07 4.85
C LYS A 245 -24.09 -4.47 6.07
N LEU A 246 -22.89 -4.96 6.39
CA LEU A 246 -22.06 -4.43 7.49
C LEU A 246 -21.76 -2.95 7.27
N LEU A 247 -21.36 -2.54 6.05
CA LEU A 247 -21.09 -1.14 5.72
C LEU A 247 -22.32 -0.25 5.95
N ALA A 248 -23.50 -0.71 5.52
CA ALA A 248 -24.75 0.02 5.70
C ALA A 248 -25.17 0.15 7.18
N GLU A 249 -24.99 -0.90 7.98
CA GLU A 249 -25.35 -0.93 9.40
C GLU A 249 -24.40 -0.10 10.28
N THR A 250 -23.11 -0.06 9.94
CA THR A 250 -22.08 0.65 10.72
C THR A 250 -21.76 2.06 10.19
N GLY A 251 -22.22 2.39 8.99
CA GLY A 251 -21.84 3.64 8.31
C GLY A 251 -20.33 3.69 8.01
N THR A 252 -19.73 2.55 7.70
CA THR A 252 -18.32 2.43 7.33
C THR A 252 -18.15 2.25 5.81
N THR A 253 -16.93 2.33 5.32
CA THR A 253 -16.57 2.09 3.92
C THR A 253 -15.82 0.77 3.76
N LEU A 254 -15.72 0.25 2.53
CA LEU A 254 -14.90 -0.92 2.25
C LEU A 254 -13.44 -0.68 2.69
N HIS A 255 -12.92 0.53 2.50
CA HIS A 255 -11.58 0.89 2.97
C HIS A 255 -11.41 0.68 4.48
N MET A 256 -12.35 1.15 5.29
CA MET A 256 -12.32 1.00 6.75
C MET A 256 -12.37 -0.48 7.17
N VAL A 257 -13.19 -1.29 6.49
CA VAL A 257 -13.25 -2.75 6.74
C VAL A 257 -11.92 -3.42 6.36
N LEU A 258 -11.36 -3.10 5.18
CA LEU A 258 -10.07 -3.67 4.76
C LEU A 258 -8.91 -3.20 5.66
N HIS A 259 -8.92 -1.94 6.11
CA HIS A 259 -7.97 -1.44 7.10
C HIS A 259 -8.04 -2.25 8.39
N THR A 260 -9.25 -2.49 8.92
CA THR A 260 -9.46 -3.26 10.15
C THR A 260 -9.06 -4.73 9.99
N VAL A 261 -9.43 -5.37 8.88
CA VAL A 261 -9.04 -6.77 8.56
C VAL A 261 -7.52 -6.88 8.44
N PHE A 262 -6.89 -5.93 7.76
CA PHE A 262 -5.44 -5.91 7.59
C PHE A 262 -4.71 -5.68 8.91
N HIS A 263 -5.22 -4.78 9.76
CA HIS A 263 -4.70 -4.59 11.11
C HIS A 263 -4.77 -5.88 11.94
N VAL A 264 -5.91 -6.60 11.93
CA VAL A 264 -6.06 -7.90 12.61
C VAL A 264 -5.09 -8.94 12.06
N PHE A 265 -4.96 -9.02 10.73
CA PHE A 265 -4.00 -9.91 10.08
C PHE A 265 -2.56 -9.61 10.52
N LEU A 266 -2.12 -8.36 10.41
CA LEU A 266 -0.77 -7.93 10.80
C LEU A 266 -0.51 -8.20 12.29
N SER A 267 -1.49 -7.88 13.16
CA SER A 267 -1.39 -8.14 14.60
C SER A 267 -1.18 -9.63 14.91
N LYS A 268 -1.85 -10.52 14.17
CA LYS A 268 -1.74 -11.96 14.39
C LYS A 268 -0.41 -12.56 13.89
N ILE A 269 0.15 -12.04 12.81
CA ILE A 269 1.43 -12.56 12.27
C ILE A 269 2.65 -11.96 12.96
N SER A 270 2.58 -10.70 13.44
CA SER A 270 3.67 -10.03 14.14
C SER A 270 3.62 -10.19 15.66
N GLY A 271 2.44 -10.50 16.22
CA GLY A 271 2.19 -10.47 17.66
C GLY A 271 2.07 -9.07 18.26
N GLN A 272 2.13 -8.03 17.45
CA GLN A 272 2.03 -6.63 17.86
C GLN A 272 0.58 -6.14 17.79
N ARG A 273 0.20 -5.19 18.64
CA ARG A 273 -1.17 -4.65 18.70
C ARG A 273 -1.26 -3.21 18.26
N ASP A 274 -0.26 -2.42 18.59
CA ASP A 274 -0.11 -1.03 18.12
C ASP A 274 0.59 -1.05 16.78
N ILE A 275 -0.09 -0.65 15.73
CA ILE A 275 0.41 -0.72 14.35
C ILE A 275 0.04 0.56 13.62
N VAL A 276 0.99 1.09 12.85
CA VAL A 276 0.76 2.19 11.90
C VAL A 276 0.64 1.60 10.50
N ILE A 277 -0.50 1.80 9.87
CA ILE A 277 -0.77 1.39 8.49
C ILE A 277 -0.87 2.65 7.62
N GLY A 278 -0.12 2.68 6.52
CA GLY A 278 -0.24 3.73 5.53
C GLY A 278 -1.57 3.65 4.76
N SER A 279 -2.10 4.78 4.40
CA SER A 279 -3.24 4.89 3.48
C SER A 279 -3.04 6.07 2.55
N VAL A 280 -3.63 6.03 1.38
CA VAL A 280 -3.57 7.13 0.41
C VAL A 280 -4.91 7.86 0.35
N THR A 281 -4.84 9.18 0.22
CA THR A 281 -6.00 10.01 -0.11
C THR A 281 -5.76 10.72 -1.43
N ALA A 282 -6.84 10.96 -2.19
CA ALA A 282 -6.76 11.71 -3.43
C ALA A 282 -6.33 13.17 -3.23
N GLY A 283 -6.39 13.71 -1.99
CA GLY A 283 -5.96 15.06 -1.65
C GLY A 283 -6.75 16.19 -2.33
N ARG A 284 -7.92 15.87 -2.88
CA ARG A 284 -8.75 16.80 -3.65
C ARG A 284 -9.91 17.34 -2.78
N THR A 285 -9.54 18.10 -1.75
CA THR A 285 -10.49 18.63 -0.76
C THR A 285 -11.32 19.82 -1.26
N ASN A 286 -10.84 20.49 -2.32
CA ASN A 286 -11.51 21.65 -2.92
C ASN A 286 -12.19 21.26 -4.24
N ALA A 287 -13.40 21.79 -4.49
CA ALA A 287 -14.15 21.55 -5.72
C ALA A 287 -13.38 21.98 -6.99
N ASP A 288 -12.55 23.03 -6.89
CA ASP A 288 -11.76 23.55 -8.01
C ASP A 288 -10.70 22.58 -8.50
N VAL A 289 -10.25 21.64 -7.64
CA VAL A 289 -9.20 20.65 -7.99
C VAL A 289 -9.74 19.27 -8.33
N GLN A 290 -11.05 19.03 -8.22
CA GLN A 290 -11.66 17.71 -8.46
C GLN A 290 -11.32 17.15 -9.85
N ASN A 291 -11.39 18.00 -10.89
CA ASN A 291 -11.12 17.62 -12.27
C ASN A 291 -9.82 18.23 -12.82
N MET A 292 -8.90 18.64 -11.95
CA MET A 292 -7.62 19.24 -12.34
C MET A 292 -6.53 18.15 -12.37
N PRO A 293 -5.87 17.86 -13.51
CA PRO A 293 -4.73 16.96 -13.52
C PRO A 293 -3.53 17.50 -12.75
N GLY A 294 -2.89 16.64 -11.95
CA GLY A 294 -1.72 17.00 -11.15
C GLY A 294 -1.45 15.97 -10.04
N MET A 295 -0.43 16.19 -9.25
CA MET A 295 -0.04 15.33 -8.14
C MET A 295 -0.66 15.83 -6.82
N PHE A 296 -1.88 15.38 -6.51
CA PHE A 296 -2.61 15.76 -5.30
C PHE A 296 -2.53 14.71 -4.18
N VAL A 297 -2.17 13.49 -4.53
CA VAL A 297 -2.15 12.37 -3.58
C VAL A 297 -1.32 12.71 -2.35
N ASN A 298 -1.90 12.51 -1.17
CA ASN A 298 -1.19 12.54 0.09
C ASN A 298 -1.27 11.18 0.78
N THR A 299 -0.37 10.95 1.71
CA THR A 299 -0.27 9.72 2.49
C THR A 299 -0.68 9.99 3.92
N LEU A 300 -1.50 9.12 4.49
CA LEU A 300 -2.00 9.19 5.86
C LEU A 300 -1.39 8.05 6.68
N ALA A 301 -0.99 8.34 7.91
CA ALA A 301 -0.45 7.36 8.84
C ALA A 301 -1.53 6.98 9.87
N LEU A 302 -2.19 5.86 9.65
CA LEU A 302 -3.32 5.41 10.46
C LEU A 302 -2.80 4.51 11.59
N ARG A 303 -2.64 5.07 12.80
CA ARG A 303 -2.22 4.34 13.99
C ARG A 303 -3.43 3.82 14.75
N MET A 304 -3.44 2.52 15.04
CA MET A 304 -4.44 1.87 15.87
C MET A 304 -3.81 0.85 16.80
N GLU A 305 -4.40 0.68 17.98
CA GLU A 305 -4.04 -0.36 18.93
C GLU A 305 -5.23 -1.30 19.18
N ALA A 306 -5.07 -2.59 18.91
CA ALA A 306 -6.10 -3.60 19.15
C ALA A 306 -6.12 -4.06 20.60
N GLY A 307 -7.27 -3.98 21.25
CA GLY A 307 -7.49 -4.46 22.63
C GLY A 307 -7.57 -5.98 22.72
N GLU A 308 -7.14 -6.55 23.87
CA GLU A 308 -7.12 -8.01 24.06
C GLU A 308 -8.48 -8.69 23.95
N LYS A 309 -9.52 -8.02 24.48
CA LYS A 309 -10.89 -8.57 24.55
C LYS A 309 -11.84 -7.93 23.56
N GLN A 310 -11.29 -7.07 22.69
CA GLN A 310 -12.08 -6.31 21.72
C GLN A 310 -12.68 -7.24 20.66
N THR A 311 -13.90 -6.92 20.23
CA THR A 311 -14.54 -7.54 19.08
C THR A 311 -14.09 -6.86 17.78
N PHE A 312 -14.34 -7.51 16.63
CA PHE A 312 -14.05 -6.88 15.35
C PHE A 312 -14.92 -5.62 15.12
N ALA A 313 -16.18 -5.65 15.53
CA ALA A 313 -17.08 -4.48 15.41
C ALA A 313 -16.57 -3.26 16.20
N GLU A 314 -16.05 -3.46 17.41
CA GLU A 314 -15.45 -2.39 18.21
C GLU A 314 -14.16 -1.85 17.59
N LEU A 315 -13.32 -2.72 17.03
CA LEU A 315 -12.12 -2.28 16.30
C LEU A 315 -12.47 -1.56 15.00
N LEU A 316 -13.55 -1.97 14.31
CA LEU A 316 -14.04 -1.31 13.11
C LEU A 316 -14.57 0.11 13.42
N GLU A 317 -15.25 0.31 14.55
CA GLU A 317 -15.67 1.66 14.97
C GLU A 317 -14.46 2.54 15.29
N GLN A 318 -13.45 2.00 15.96
CA GLN A 318 -12.18 2.71 16.16
C GLN A 318 -11.49 3.05 14.82
N ALA A 319 -11.49 2.11 13.88
CA ALA A 319 -10.96 2.36 12.54
C ALA A 319 -11.73 3.46 11.81
N LYS A 320 -13.05 3.50 11.95
CA LYS A 320 -13.90 4.56 11.38
C LYS A 320 -13.51 5.93 11.95
N GLU A 321 -13.41 6.07 13.27
CA GLU A 321 -13.00 7.31 13.93
C GLU A 321 -11.61 7.74 13.47
N THR A 322 -10.64 6.80 13.45
CA THR A 322 -9.27 7.05 12.99
C THR A 322 -9.23 7.54 11.53
N ASN A 323 -9.97 6.87 10.64
CA ASN A 323 -9.99 7.23 9.22
C ASN A 323 -10.67 8.59 8.99
N LEU A 324 -11.80 8.86 9.66
CA LEU A 324 -12.51 10.13 9.52
C LEU A 324 -11.66 11.31 10.02
N SER A 325 -11.08 11.18 11.21
CA SER A 325 -10.19 12.21 11.75
C SER A 325 -8.95 12.43 10.87
N ALA A 326 -8.35 11.35 10.34
CA ALA A 326 -7.23 11.47 9.41
C ALA A 326 -7.62 12.19 8.10
N LEU A 327 -8.83 11.95 7.59
CA LEU A 327 -9.36 12.62 6.39
C LEU A 327 -9.66 14.11 6.65
N GLU A 328 -10.08 14.50 7.84
CA GLU A 328 -10.24 15.91 8.23
C GLU A 328 -8.89 16.64 8.20
N HIS A 329 -7.79 15.93 8.49
CA HIS A 329 -6.44 16.47 8.52
C HIS A 329 -5.56 16.04 7.33
N GLN A 330 -6.17 15.59 6.22
CA GLN A 330 -5.48 15.04 5.05
C GLN A 330 -4.64 16.04 4.26
N GLU A 331 -4.82 17.35 4.49
CA GLU A 331 -4.07 18.40 3.79
C GLU A 331 -2.64 18.57 4.31
N TYR A 332 -2.32 18.05 5.51
CA TYR A 332 -0.97 18.14 6.06
C TYR A 332 -0.02 17.21 5.28
N PRO A 333 1.06 17.75 4.69
CA PRO A 333 1.95 16.94 3.86
C PRO A 333 2.69 15.88 4.67
N PHE A 334 2.68 14.64 4.19
CA PHE A 334 3.35 13.52 4.84
C PHE A 334 4.84 13.77 5.10
N GLU A 335 5.53 14.43 4.16
CA GLU A 335 6.96 14.77 4.30
C GLU A 335 7.20 15.75 5.44
N SER A 336 6.32 16.72 5.61
CA SER A 336 6.40 17.66 6.73
C SER A 336 6.22 16.91 8.06
N LEU A 337 5.31 15.95 8.10
CA LEU A 337 5.09 15.09 9.25
C LEU A 337 6.34 14.26 9.60
N VAL A 338 6.91 13.56 8.62
CA VAL A 338 8.15 12.77 8.80
C VAL A 338 9.32 13.63 9.30
N ASN A 339 9.46 14.85 8.77
CA ASN A 339 10.51 15.78 9.21
C ASN A 339 10.29 16.26 10.65
N GLN A 340 9.04 16.48 11.07
CA GLN A 340 8.72 16.92 12.43
C GLN A 340 8.90 15.81 13.48
N LEU A 341 8.69 14.56 13.10
CA LEU A 341 8.84 13.41 13.98
C LEU A 341 10.31 13.02 14.24
N ASP A 342 11.27 13.61 13.49
CA ASP A 342 12.72 13.35 13.60
C ASP A 342 13.07 11.84 13.66
N LEU A 343 12.48 11.06 12.77
CA LEU A 343 12.63 9.62 12.73
C LEU A 343 14.03 9.19 12.29
N PRO A 344 14.56 8.07 12.81
CA PRO A 344 15.80 7.49 12.32
C PRO A 344 15.73 7.22 10.81
N ARG A 345 16.76 7.58 10.08
CA ARG A 345 16.85 7.31 8.65
C ARG A 345 17.35 5.89 8.43
N ASP A 346 16.48 5.04 7.95
CA ASP A 346 16.79 3.68 7.51
C ASP A 346 16.49 3.56 6.00
N MET A 347 17.53 3.29 5.20
CA MET A 347 17.40 3.16 3.74
C MET A 347 16.72 1.84 3.33
N SER A 348 16.55 0.90 4.24
CA SER A 348 15.90 -0.38 3.99
C SER A 348 14.39 -0.34 4.19
N ARG A 349 13.84 0.78 4.71
CA ARG A 349 12.43 0.92 5.11
C ARG A 349 11.88 2.30 4.77
N ASN A 350 10.57 2.35 4.61
CA ASN A 350 9.87 3.63 4.62
C ASN A 350 9.85 4.22 6.04
N PRO A 351 9.98 5.54 6.18
CA PRO A 351 9.81 6.17 7.49
C PRO A 351 8.36 5.99 7.96
N LEU A 352 8.16 5.73 9.22
CA LEU A 352 6.87 5.68 9.92
C LEU A 352 6.05 4.38 9.73
N PHE A 353 5.96 3.80 8.54
CA PHE A 353 5.25 2.52 8.31
C PHE A 353 5.77 1.80 7.05
N ASN A 354 5.67 0.48 7.05
CA ASN A 354 6.11 -0.39 5.96
C ASN A 354 4.98 -1.15 5.27
N VAL A 355 3.74 -0.91 5.68
CA VAL A 355 2.55 -1.58 5.15
C VAL A 355 1.50 -0.56 4.79
N MET A 356 0.72 -0.85 3.75
CA MET A 356 -0.28 0.08 3.22
C MET A 356 -1.60 -0.63 2.94
N VAL A 357 -2.70 0.11 3.09
CA VAL A 357 -4.02 -0.30 2.63
C VAL A 357 -4.55 0.69 1.59
N THR A 358 -5.09 0.16 0.49
CA THR A 358 -5.67 0.97 -0.58
C THR A 358 -7.03 0.43 -1.00
N THR A 359 -7.91 1.30 -1.45
CA THR A 359 -9.11 0.90 -2.17
C THR A 359 -9.15 1.63 -3.49
N GLU A 360 -9.34 0.88 -4.55
CA GLU A 360 -9.48 1.42 -5.89
C GLU A 360 -10.97 1.39 -6.27
N ASN A 361 -11.44 2.44 -6.92
CA ASN A 361 -12.61 2.28 -7.75
C ASN A 361 -12.12 1.55 -9.00
N PRO A 362 -12.65 0.39 -9.34
CA PRO A 362 -12.30 -0.21 -10.60
C PRO A 362 -12.69 0.79 -11.69
N ASP A 363 -11.67 1.39 -12.33
CA ASP A 363 -11.87 2.12 -13.59
C ASP A 363 -12.27 1.08 -14.65
N LYS A 364 -13.49 0.55 -14.51
CA LYS A 364 -14.11 -0.40 -15.44
C LYS A 364 -14.88 0.32 -16.53
N GLU A 365 -14.65 1.60 -16.74
CA GLU A 365 -15.22 2.24 -17.90
C GLU A 365 -14.50 1.71 -19.14
N GLN A 366 -15.03 0.59 -19.63
CA GLN A 366 -14.84 0.23 -21.03
C GLN A 366 -15.40 1.39 -21.83
N LEU A 367 -14.51 2.13 -22.48
CA LEU A 367 -14.92 3.25 -23.31
C LEU A 367 -15.26 2.69 -24.69
N GLU A 368 -16.54 2.71 -25.02
CA GLU A 368 -17.00 2.37 -26.36
C GLU A 368 -16.94 3.63 -27.23
N LEU A 369 -16.11 3.58 -28.23
CA LEU A 369 -16.10 4.51 -29.35
C LEU A 369 -16.74 3.78 -30.53
N GLN A 370 -17.32 4.52 -31.48
CA GLN A 370 -18.18 4.01 -32.56
C GLN A 370 -17.69 2.70 -33.22
N ASP A 371 -16.37 2.55 -33.46
CA ASP A 371 -15.74 1.38 -34.08
C ASP A 371 -14.54 0.86 -33.29
N LEU A 372 -14.33 1.34 -32.06
CA LEU A 372 -13.19 1.05 -31.22
C LEU A 372 -13.61 0.90 -29.76
N THR A 373 -13.22 -0.19 -29.15
CA THR A 373 -13.38 -0.44 -27.70
C THR A 373 -12.04 -0.22 -27.02
N ILE A 374 -12.03 0.55 -25.92
CA ILE A 374 -10.85 0.78 -25.10
C ILE A 374 -11.12 0.17 -23.71
N SER A 375 -10.24 -0.71 -23.28
CA SER A 375 -10.30 -1.33 -21.94
C SER A 375 -8.91 -1.36 -21.28
N PRO A 376 -8.82 -1.39 -19.95
CA PRO A 376 -7.55 -1.60 -19.28
C PRO A 376 -6.94 -2.95 -19.65
N TYR A 377 -5.63 -2.98 -19.89
CA TYR A 377 -4.85 -4.21 -20.05
C TYR A 377 -3.98 -4.41 -18.81
N GLU A 378 -4.14 -5.53 -18.13
CA GLU A 378 -3.36 -5.84 -16.93
C GLU A 378 -1.93 -6.23 -17.31
N ALA A 379 -0.99 -5.34 -17.08
CA ALA A 379 0.43 -5.61 -17.21
C ALA A 379 1.07 -5.76 -15.83
N HIS A 380 1.95 -6.75 -15.69
CA HIS A 380 2.68 -6.97 -14.45
C HIS A 380 3.79 -5.92 -14.29
N GLN A 381 3.71 -5.10 -13.25
CA GLN A 381 4.67 -4.00 -13.06
C GLN A 381 5.96 -4.45 -12.38
N GLY A 382 5.93 -5.51 -11.58
CA GLY A 382 7.10 -6.07 -10.89
C GLY A 382 7.70 -5.15 -9.83
N THR A 383 6.91 -4.24 -9.25
CA THR A 383 7.38 -3.29 -8.24
C THR A 383 6.52 -3.30 -6.99
N SER A 384 7.12 -3.02 -5.82
CA SER A 384 6.44 -2.76 -4.55
C SER A 384 7.11 -1.60 -3.83
N LYS A 385 6.32 -0.63 -3.36
CA LYS A 385 6.83 0.53 -2.61
C LYS A 385 6.91 0.28 -1.11
N PHE A 386 6.22 -0.75 -0.64
CA PHE A 386 6.11 -1.13 0.77
C PHE A 386 6.43 -2.61 0.93
N ASP A 387 6.63 -3.05 2.17
CA ASP A 387 6.79 -4.47 2.45
C ASP A 387 5.54 -5.25 2.00
N LEU A 388 4.35 -4.70 2.34
CA LEU A 388 3.05 -5.24 1.93
C LEU A 388 2.07 -4.11 1.63
N THR A 389 1.26 -4.27 0.58
CA THR A 389 0.09 -3.42 0.31
C THR A 389 -1.13 -4.30 0.09
N LEU A 390 -2.17 -4.10 0.92
CA LEU A 390 -3.48 -4.70 0.69
C LEU A 390 -4.34 -3.73 -0.12
N GLY A 391 -4.65 -4.11 -1.34
CA GLY A 391 -5.60 -3.41 -2.21
C GLY A 391 -6.95 -4.11 -2.28
N GLY A 392 -8.03 -3.35 -2.49
CA GLY A 392 -9.34 -3.93 -2.70
C GLY A 392 -10.33 -3.03 -3.43
N PHE A 393 -11.28 -3.65 -4.09
CA PHE A 393 -12.40 -2.99 -4.78
C PHE A 393 -13.65 -3.88 -4.76
N ALA A 394 -14.82 -3.27 -4.86
CA ALA A 394 -16.09 -4.00 -5.01
C ALA A 394 -16.59 -3.92 -6.45
N ASP A 395 -17.07 -5.04 -6.98
CA ASP A 395 -17.73 -5.09 -8.28
C ASP A 395 -18.91 -6.08 -8.28
N GLU A 396 -19.56 -6.27 -9.42
CA GLU A 396 -20.70 -7.19 -9.59
C GLU A 396 -20.39 -8.66 -9.25
N ASN A 397 -19.09 -9.06 -9.31
CA ASN A 397 -18.62 -10.41 -9.03
C ASN A 397 -18.17 -10.60 -7.58
N GLY A 398 -18.26 -9.57 -6.73
CA GLY A 398 -17.87 -9.61 -5.33
C GLY A 398 -16.83 -8.56 -4.95
N ILE A 399 -15.94 -8.91 -4.00
CA ILE A 399 -14.83 -8.04 -3.60
C ILE A 399 -13.54 -8.60 -4.19
N GLY A 400 -12.95 -7.87 -5.15
CA GLY A 400 -11.61 -8.13 -5.65
C GLY A 400 -10.57 -7.63 -4.66
N LEU A 401 -9.54 -8.43 -4.42
CA LEU A 401 -8.46 -8.16 -3.48
C LEU A 401 -7.12 -8.41 -4.14
N GLN A 402 -6.11 -7.67 -3.73
CA GLN A 402 -4.73 -7.88 -4.14
C GLN A 402 -3.79 -7.66 -2.96
N LEU A 403 -2.78 -8.52 -2.85
CA LEU A 403 -1.68 -8.38 -1.92
C LEU A 403 -0.40 -8.16 -2.74
N GLU A 404 0.05 -6.91 -2.81
CA GLU A 404 1.37 -6.55 -3.33
C GLU A 404 2.40 -6.77 -2.23
N TYR A 405 3.56 -7.32 -2.56
CA TYR A 405 4.62 -7.63 -1.62
C TYR A 405 6.01 -7.42 -2.20
N ALA A 406 6.96 -7.06 -1.34
CA ALA A 406 8.36 -6.94 -1.70
C ALA A 406 9.00 -8.35 -1.86
N THR A 407 9.48 -8.67 -3.06
CA THR A 407 10.05 -9.99 -3.37
C THR A 407 11.40 -10.25 -2.71
N ASP A 408 12.09 -9.19 -2.28
CA ASP A 408 13.31 -9.31 -1.47
C ASP A 408 13.04 -9.74 -0.02
N LEU A 409 11.80 -9.66 0.43
CA LEU A 409 11.41 -9.98 1.81
C LEU A 409 10.56 -11.25 1.90
N PHE A 410 9.71 -11.49 0.90
CA PHE A 410 8.72 -12.56 0.94
C PHE A 410 8.73 -13.40 -0.33
N SER A 411 8.54 -14.69 -0.16
CA SER A 411 8.32 -15.63 -1.25
C SER A 411 6.87 -15.52 -1.77
N ARG A 412 6.65 -15.93 -3.01
CA ARG A 412 5.30 -16.03 -3.58
C ARG A 412 4.40 -16.97 -2.75
N GLU A 413 4.95 -18.06 -2.26
CA GLU A 413 4.23 -19.03 -1.43
C GLU A 413 3.70 -18.37 -0.14
N THR A 414 4.52 -17.58 0.54
CA THR A 414 4.11 -16.81 1.73
C THR A 414 3.03 -15.79 1.39
N ALA A 415 3.17 -15.05 0.29
CA ALA A 415 2.18 -14.07 -0.13
C ALA A 415 0.83 -14.72 -0.51
N GLU A 416 0.85 -15.86 -1.20
CA GLU A 416 -0.35 -16.66 -1.51
C GLU A 416 -1.03 -17.15 -0.22
N LYS A 417 -0.25 -17.64 0.74
CA LYS A 417 -0.75 -18.07 2.03
C LYS A 417 -1.36 -16.93 2.85
N TRP A 418 -0.72 -15.78 2.87
CA TRP A 418 -1.24 -14.60 3.55
C TRP A 418 -2.51 -14.05 2.90
N SER A 419 -2.62 -14.16 1.58
CA SER A 419 -3.83 -13.81 0.85
C SER A 419 -5.03 -14.71 1.28
N GLU A 420 -4.79 -16.01 1.47
CA GLU A 420 -5.80 -16.92 2.03
C GLU A 420 -6.21 -16.53 3.46
N TYR A 421 -5.24 -16.09 4.29
CA TYR A 421 -5.52 -15.65 5.67
C TYR A 421 -6.37 -14.38 5.71
N VAL A 422 -6.03 -13.39 4.88
CA VAL A 422 -6.83 -12.15 4.74
C VAL A 422 -8.24 -12.48 4.27
N LEU A 423 -8.39 -13.35 3.26
CA LEU A 423 -9.69 -13.77 2.76
C LEU A 423 -10.53 -14.46 3.84
N ARG A 424 -9.91 -15.34 4.61
CA ARG A 424 -10.57 -16.06 5.71
C ARG A 424 -11.03 -15.11 6.82
N LEU A 425 -10.20 -14.14 7.18
CA LEU A 425 -10.59 -13.10 8.14
C LEU A 425 -11.79 -12.30 7.61
N LEU A 426 -11.74 -11.87 6.36
CA LEU A 426 -12.84 -11.11 5.73
C LEU A 426 -14.14 -11.92 5.73
N GLN A 427 -14.10 -13.22 5.44
CA GLN A 427 -15.25 -14.11 5.51
C GLN A 427 -15.78 -14.24 6.95
N ALA A 428 -14.90 -14.49 7.92
CA ALA A 428 -15.30 -14.66 9.32
C ALA A 428 -15.97 -13.41 9.91
N VAL A 429 -15.45 -12.21 9.59
CA VAL A 429 -16.05 -10.95 10.08
C VAL A 429 -17.33 -10.59 9.32
N ALA A 430 -17.47 -11.01 8.07
CA ALA A 430 -18.71 -10.88 7.32
C ALA A 430 -19.83 -11.72 7.93
N GLU A 431 -19.51 -12.92 8.44
CA GLU A 431 -20.48 -13.82 9.08
C GLU A 431 -20.85 -13.34 10.50
N ASN A 432 -19.86 -12.92 11.29
CA ASN A 432 -20.08 -12.44 12.66
C ASN A 432 -19.06 -11.34 13.06
N PRO A 433 -19.39 -10.05 12.90
CA PRO A 433 -18.50 -8.97 13.29
C PRO A 433 -18.36 -8.80 14.83
N ASN A 434 -19.26 -9.35 15.61
CA ASN A 434 -19.25 -9.23 17.09
C ASN A 434 -18.38 -10.30 17.78
N GLN A 435 -17.70 -11.16 17.04
CA GLN A 435 -16.80 -12.13 17.65
C GLN A 435 -15.52 -11.47 18.15
N PRO A 436 -14.96 -11.94 19.27
CA PRO A 436 -13.70 -11.44 19.80
C PRO A 436 -12.55 -11.62 18.81
N LEU A 437 -11.62 -10.65 18.73
CA LEU A 437 -10.43 -10.73 17.87
C LEU A 437 -9.59 -11.99 18.15
N SER A 438 -9.57 -12.44 19.40
CA SER A 438 -8.88 -13.67 19.81
C SER A 438 -9.45 -14.94 19.17
N SER A 439 -10.75 -14.97 18.82
CA SER A 439 -11.40 -16.13 18.19
C SER A 439 -11.21 -16.18 16.68
N LEU A 440 -10.80 -15.08 16.05
CA LEU A 440 -10.49 -15.03 14.63
C LEU A 440 -9.24 -15.86 14.34
N SER A 441 -9.36 -16.94 13.53
CA SER A 441 -8.24 -17.82 13.19
C SER A 441 -7.72 -17.52 11.79
N LEU A 442 -6.39 -17.46 11.62
CA LEU A 442 -5.75 -17.41 10.32
C LEU A 442 -5.76 -18.80 9.64
N VAL A 443 -5.62 -19.86 10.44
CA VAL A 443 -5.50 -21.24 9.95
C VAL A 443 -6.83 -21.97 9.99
N ASN A 444 -7.07 -22.87 9.04
CA ASN A 444 -8.22 -23.76 9.06
C ASN A 444 -7.94 -25.00 9.92
N GLU A 445 -8.98 -25.84 10.19
CA GLU A 445 -8.83 -27.04 11.02
C GLU A 445 -7.87 -28.07 10.41
N THR A 446 -7.80 -28.19 9.08
CA THR A 446 -6.86 -29.10 8.40
C THR A 446 -5.42 -28.63 8.61
N GLU A 447 -5.13 -27.35 8.42
CA GLU A 447 -3.81 -26.76 8.67
C GLU A 447 -3.42 -26.93 10.13
N LYS A 448 -4.35 -26.65 11.06
CA LYS A 448 -4.12 -26.81 12.49
C LYS A 448 -3.76 -28.25 12.85
N GLN A 449 -4.46 -29.23 12.29
CA GLN A 449 -4.15 -30.65 12.48
C GLN A 449 -2.77 -31.01 11.91
N THR A 450 -2.47 -30.52 10.71
CA THR A 450 -1.15 -30.71 10.09
C THR A 450 -0.02 -30.18 10.97
N PHE A 451 -0.17 -28.97 11.52
CA PHE A 451 0.82 -28.39 12.44
C PHE A 451 0.93 -29.21 13.74
N LEU A 452 -0.19 -29.61 14.33
CA LEU A 452 -0.18 -30.42 15.55
C LEU A 452 0.50 -31.78 15.31
N GLU A 453 0.29 -32.39 14.16
CA GLU A 453 0.95 -33.65 13.81
C GLU A 453 2.45 -33.48 13.52
N ALA A 454 2.82 -32.45 12.76
CA ALA A 454 4.21 -32.15 12.42
C ALA A 454 5.04 -31.80 13.65
N TRP A 455 4.45 -31.10 14.63
CA TRP A 455 5.15 -30.64 15.85
C TRP A 455 5.03 -31.62 17.02
N LYS A 456 4.25 -32.67 16.89
CA LYS A 456 4.05 -33.68 17.94
C LYS A 456 5.33 -34.40 18.36
N GLY A 457 6.37 -34.39 17.53
CA GLY A 457 7.62 -35.06 17.81
C GLY A 457 7.50 -36.60 17.88
N LYS A 458 8.57 -37.26 18.26
CA LYS A 458 8.54 -38.73 18.47
C LYS A 458 7.79 -39.05 19.75
N THR A 459 6.73 -39.85 19.64
CA THR A 459 6.07 -40.42 20.83
C THR A 459 7.01 -41.43 21.46
N LEU A 460 7.56 -41.07 22.61
CA LEU A 460 8.33 -41.99 23.41
C LEU A 460 7.41 -42.77 24.35
N PRO A 461 7.57 -44.09 24.48
CA PRO A 461 6.79 -44.83 25.45
C PRO A 461 7.19 -44.37 26.86
N VAL A 462 6.28 -43.75 27.56
CA VAL A 462 6.47 -43.32 28.94
C VAL A 462 5.73 -44.32 29.83
N PRO A 463 6.40 -44.97 30.78
CA PRO A 463 5.76 -45.84 31.74
C PRO A 463 4.75 -45.02 32.60
N THR A 464 3.45 -45.19 32.38
CA THR A 464 2.37 -44.47 33.09
C THR A 464 1.99 -45.15 34.39
N ASP A 465 2.47 -46.37 34.58
CA ASP A 465 2.22 -47.26 35.73
C ASP A 465 3.26 -47.10 36.85
N LYS A 466 4.32 -46.28 36.63
CA LYS A 466 5.45 -46.12 37.53
C LYS A 466 5.63 -44.66 37.94
N THR A 467 6.02 -44.46 39.17
CA THR A 467 6.44 -43.18 39.68
C THR A 467 7.91 -42.88 39.32
N VAL A 468 8.33 -41.60 39.33
CA VAL A 468 9.71 -41.18 39.00
C VAL A 468 10.74 -41.90 39.89
N HIS A 469 10.47 -42.06 41.19
CA HIS A 469 11.39 -42.76 42.08
C HIS A 469 11.48 -44.27 41.80
N GLN A 470 10.41 -44.95 41.39
CA GLN A 470 10.44 -46.31 40.95
C GLN A 470 11.30 -46.49 39.67
N LEU A 471 11.20 -45.58 38.71
CA LEU A 471 12.06 -45.59 37.51
C LEU A 471 13.52 -45.35 37.86
N PHE A 472 13.79 -44.49 38.85
CA PHE A 472 15.12 -44.28 39.36
C PHE A 472 15.66 -45.53 40.04
N GLU A 473 14.90 -46.18 40.91
CA GLU A 473 15.28 -47.45 41.57
C GLU A 473 15.55 -48.58 40.61
N GLU A 474 14.76 -48.74 39.54
CA GLU A 474 15.05 -49.69 38.47
C GLU A 474 16.35 -49.35 37.73
N THR A 475 16.62 -48.08 37.53
CA THR A 475 17.88 -47.63 36.94
C THR A 475 19.07 -47.93 37.85
N VAL A 476 18.90 -47.78 39.16
CA VAL A 476 19.90 -48.18 40.15
C VAL A 476 20.21 -49.70 40.07
N GLN A 477 19.17 -50.52 39.95
CA GLN A 477 19.38 -51.96 39.82
C GLN A 477 20.19 -52.37 38.57
N ARG A 478 19.99 -51.66 37.48
CA ARG A 478 20.67 -51.93 36.19
C ARG A 478 22.07 -51.31 36.09
N HIS A 479 22.32 -50.20 36.78
CA HIS A 479 23.53 -49.38 36.62
C HIS A 479 24.16 -48.91 37.92
N LYS A 480 24.12 -49.76 38.96
CA LYS A 480 24.49 -49.47 40.36
C LYS A 480 25.81 -48.71 40.50
N ASP A 481 26.83 -49.13 39.77
CA ASP A 481 28.21 -48.64 39.88
C ASP A 481 28.55 -47.52 38.89
N ARG A 482 27.60 -47.10 38.01
CA ARG A 482 27.79 -45.96 37.11
C ARG A 482 27.62 -44.63 37.85
N PRO A 483 28.39 -43.60 37.44
CA PRO A 483 28.16 -42.25 37.97
C PRO A 483 26.74 -41.77 37.67
N ALA A 484 26.02 -41.30 38.70
CA ALA A 484 24.68 -40.70 38.58
C ALA A 484 24.73 -39.17 38.63
N VAL A 485 25.62 -38.61 39.48
CA VAL A 485 25.79 -37.16 39.65
C VAL A 485 27.28 -36.88 39.81
N THR A 486 27.78 -35.86 39.13
CA THR A 486 29.14 -35.34 39.31
C THR A 486 29.05 -33.83 39.56
N TYR A 487 29.70 -33.37 40.64
CA TYR A 487 29.80 -31.96 41.01
C TYR A 487 31.15 -31.65 41.62
N ASN A 488 31.84 -30.62 41.18
CA ASN A 488 33.16 -30.19 41.59
C ASN A 488 34.18 -31.35 41.72
N GLY A 489 34.24 -32.23 40.70
CA GLY A 489 35.16 -33.38 40.64
C GLY A 489 34.81 -34.57 41.53
N GLN A 490 33.74 -34.49 42.33
CA GLN A 490 33.19 -35.59 43.10
C GLN A 490 32.02 -36.23 42.35
N SER A 491 32.04 -37.56 42.29
CA SER A 491 30.95 -38.32 41.65
C SER A 491 30.33 -39.27 42.62
N TRP A 492 29.00 -39.37 42.57
CA TRP A 492 28.25 -40.42 43.26
C TRP A 492 27.66 -41.37 42.23
N THR A 493 27.81 -42.67 42.51
CA THR A 493 27.19 -43.69 41.73
C THR A 493 25.66 -43.72 41.96
N TYR A 494 24.91 -44.36 41.04
CA TYR A 494 23.50 -44.60 41.22
C TYR A 494 23.16 -45.29 42.55
N GLY A 495 23.98 -46.29 42.93
CA GLY A 495 23.83 -46.99 44.20
C GLY A 495 24.04 -46.10 45.40
N GLU A 496 25.09 -45.28 45.44
CA GLU A 496 25.38 -44.34 46.50
C GLU A 496 24.32 -43.27 46.65
N LEU A 497 23.88 -42.71 45.50
CA LEU A 497 22.80 -41.70 45.50
C LEU A 497 21.49 -42.27 46.06
N ASN A 498 21.12 -43.48 45.64
CA ASN A 498 19.92 -44.16 46.15
C ASN A 498 20.01 -44.45 47.66
N ALA A 499 21.17 -44.91 48.13
CA ALA A 499 21.39 -45.15 49.58
C ALA A 499 21.27 -43.85 50.38
N LYS A 500 21.76 -42.74 49.89
CA LYS A 500 21.63 -41.43 50.54
C LYS A 500 20.18 -40.92 50.51
N ALA A 501 19.47 -41.04 49.38
CA ALA A 501 18.07 -40.66 49.23
C ALA A 501 17.18 -41.48 50.23
N ASN A 502 17.38 -42.76 50.30
CA ASN A 502 16.67 -43.64 51.20
C ASN A 502 16.94 -43.34 52.71
N ARG A 503 18.20 -42.94 53.05
CA ARG A 503 18.51 -42.49 54.41
C ARG A 503 17.76 -41.18 54.77
N LEU A 504 17.78 -40.24 53.82
CA LEU A 504 17.06 -38.98 54.02
C LEU A 504 15.55 -39.22 54.18
N ALA A 505 14.96 -40.05 53.33
CA ALA A 505 13.56 -40.39 53.37
C ALA A 505 13.15 -40.98 54.73
N ARG A 506 14.00 -41.86 55.30
CA ARG A 506 13.75 -42.45 56.66
C ARG A 506 13.86 -41.46 57.82
N ILE A 507 14.51 -40.34 57.63
CA ILE A 507 14.59 -39.25 58.61
C ILE A 507 13.34 -38.35 58.54
N LEU A 508 12.75 -38.25 57.37
CA LEU A 508 11.59 -37.37 57.10
C LEU A 508 10.24 -38.04 57.37
N ILE A 509 10.20 -39.38 57.49
CA ILE A 509 9.03 -40.16 57.88
C ILE A 509 9.08 -40.43 59.41
#